data_cd0902dcebc51dfd6911e47a66129c54
#
_entry.id   cd0902dcebc51dfd6911e47a66129c54
#
_cell.length_a   1.000
_cell.length_b   1.000
_cell.length_c   1.000
_cell.angle_alpha   90.00
_cell.angle_beta   90.00
_cell.angle_gamma   90.00
#
_symmetry.space_group_name_H-M   'P 1'
#
loop_
_entity.id
_entity.type
_entity.pdbx_description
1 polymer ?
#
loop_
_entity_poly.entity_id
_entity_poly.type
_entity_poly.pdbx_seq_one_letter_code
_entity_poly.pdbx_strand_id
1 'polypeptide(L)'
;MQRESIRVHTLLRIDDRPISDDRNEIRAFMTVRDEMLRLRQNLAHHRSIGVRRFFVVDNGSTDGSGEFLLAQPDCHVFLTRNSYADSHYGLEWQQTLLDEYGTNHWCLVVDADEWFIYPGYEHKPLPDLAAYLDRYDAQGIFSFLLDMYGPGTIAEAVATPRRLPLDACRYFDSQYFWRRRLRIPGLQGPHFPEYNVTGGPRWRLFFPILHQYYYLLRIIWHMSETIGFPLPMRLRRAPFLTKIPFIRWLPGTRYVDPHATTPIRLSEITGVLLHFKFLEDFFARVKIEAIRKEHWDGASEYARYLAKLKANPSLSFQYPGSVEYEGSEQLIRLGLLREGQGWTRIRTAGKDMTDIKDRATLAAAGSA
;
A
#
# COMPACT_ATOMS: atom_id res chain seq x y z
N MET A 1 3.64 -35.75 12.07
CA MET A 1 3.66 -34.51 12.87
C MET A 1 5.11 -34.03 12.94
N GLN A 2 5.56 -33.32 11.91
CA GLN A 2 6.85 -32.61 11.95
C GLN A 2 6.59 -31.29 12.68
N ARG A 3 7.33 -31.06 13.77
CA ARG A 3 7.41 -29.75 14.41
C ARG A 3 8.13 -28.83 13.42
N GLU A 4 7.41 -27.96 12.71
CA GLU A 4 8.01 -26.80 12.08
C GLU A 4 8.71 -26.01 13.19
N SER A 5 10.01 -25.96 13.12
CA SER A 5 10.81 -25.07 13.95
C SER A 5 10.39 -23.64 13.59
N ILE A 6 9.71 -22.97 14.51
CA ILE A 6 9.43 -21.54 14.42
C ILE A 6 10.79 -20.87 14.26
N ARG A 7 11.12 -20.47 13.04
CA ARG A 7 12.25 -19.56 12.78
C ARG A 7 11.85 -18.22 13.37
N VAL A 8 12.33 -17.93 14.57
CA VAL A 8 12.18 -16.60 15.16
C VAL A 8 13.01 -15.65 14.27
N HIS A 9 12.34 -14.91 13.39
CA HIS A 9 12.97 -13.84 12.63
C HIS A 9 13.32 -12.72 13.61
N THR A 10 14.59 -12.64 13.99
CA THR A 10 15.05 -11.67 14.98
C THR A 10 15.00 -10.26 14.38
N LEU A 11 14.06 -9.46 14.85
CA LEU A 11 14.04 -8.02 14.66
C LEU A 11 14.84 -7.37 15.79
N LEU A 12 15.88 -6.62 15.44
CA LEU A 12 16.67 -5.87 16.40
C LEU A 12 16.18 -4.42 16.44
N ARG A 13 15.53 -4.02 17.52
CA ARG A 13 15.24 -2.60 17.73
C ARG A 13 16.55 -1.83 17.94
N ILE A 14 16.77 -0.79 17.14
CA ILE A 14 18.02 -0.01 17.12
C ILE A 14 17.84 1.44 17.57
N ASP A 15 16.65 1.83 17.99
CA ASP A 15 16.37 3.07 18.71
C ASP A 15 16.06 2.78 20.18
N ASP A 16 16.21 3.80 21.05
CA ASP A 16 15.96 3.74 22.50
C ASP A 16 14.78 4.64 22.92
N ARG A 17 14.01 5.17 21.95
CA ARG A 17 12.94 6.14 22.22
C ARG A 17 11.79 5.50 23.00
N PRO A 18 11.20 6.22 23.95
CA PRO A 18 10.01 5.72 24.65
C PRO A 18 8.83 5.60 23.68
N ILE A 19 8.07 4.53 23.83
CA ILE A 19 6.82 4.30 23.11
C ILE A 19 5.69 4.73 24.04
N SER A 20 4.81 5.60 23.53
CA SER A 20 3.65 6.07 24.29
C SER A 20 2.63 4.95 24.50
N ASP A 21 1.96 4.98 25.66
CA ASP A 21 0.83 4.08 25.97
C ASP A 21 -0.53 4.66 25.55
N ASP A 22 -0.54 5.82 24.85
CA ASP A 22 -1.79 6.45 24.39
C ASP A 22 -2.47 5.59 23.32
N ARG A 23 -3.59 4.99 23.69
CA ARG A 23 -4.39 4.11 22.81
C ARG A 23 -5.10 4.85 21.68
N ASN A 24 -5.13 6.18 21.71
CA ASN A 24 -5.71 6.99 20.64
C ASN A 24 -4.69 7.33 19.56
N GLU A 25 -3.41 7.02 19.76
CA GLU A 25 -2.40 7.18 18.72
C GLU A 25 -2.70 6.31 17.52
N ILE A 26 -2.70 6.91 16.33
CA ILE A 26 -2.64 6.17 15.07
C ILE A 26 -1.18 5.78 14.83
N ARG A 27 -0.93 4.48 14.70
CA ARG A 27 0.39 3.89 14.53
C ARG A 27 0.56 3.36 13.10
N ALA A 28 1.63 3.74 12.42
CA ALA A 28 1.95 3.20 11.10
C ALA A 28 3.01 2.10 11.20
N PHE A 29 2.87 1.09 10.36
CA PHE A 29 3.77 -0.07 10.25
C PHE A 29 4.22 -0.23 8.81
N MET A 30 5.52 -0.34 8.57
CA MET A 30 6.08 -0.50 7.23
C MET A 30 7.37 -1.31 7.24
N THR A 31 7.69 -1.90 6.10
CA THR A 31 9.01 -2.50 5.84
C THR A 31 9.66 -1.69 4.73
N VAL A 32 10.94 -1.33 4.93
CA VAL A 32 11.71 -0.54 3.98
C VAL A 32 12.99 -1.25 3.57
N ARG A 33 13.39 -1.02 2.32
CA ARG A 33 14.72 -1.32 1.82
C ARG A 33 15.03 -0.40 0.65
N ASP A 34 16.05 0.46 0.85
CA ASP A 34 16.52 1.42 -0.17
C ASP A 34 15.36 2.30 -0.72
N GLU A 35 14.61 2.96 0.19
CA GLU A 35 13.42 3.76 -0.12
C GLU A 35 13.60 5.26 0.13
N MET A 36 14.84 5.76 0.23
CA MET A 36 15.11 7.16 0.56
C MET A 36 14.42 8.14 -0.40
N LEU A 37 14.24 7.76 -1.66
CA LEU A 37 13.57 8.57 -2.67
C LEU A 37 12.12 8.92 -2.30
N ARG A 38 11.40 8.02 -1.59
CA ARG A 38 9.98 8.12 -1.25
C ARG A 38 9.71 8.37 0.22
N LEU A 39 10.60 7.88 1.07
CA LEU A 39 10.39 7.74 2.50
C LEU A 39 10.10 9.06 3.20
N ARG A 40 10.85 10.13 2.89
CA ARG A 40 10.65 11.45 3.47
C ARG A 40 9.23 11.97 3.26
N GLN A 41 8.73 11.90 2.04
CA GLN A 41 7.40 12.40 1.69
C GLN A 41 6.30 11.46 2.15
N ASN A 42 6.57 10.16 2.21
CA ASN A 42 5.65 9.17 2.79
C ASN A 42 5.38 9.49 4.26
N LEU A 43 6.42 9.66 5.07
CA LEU A 43 6.25 10.04 6.49
C LEU A 43 5.54 11.39 6.63
N ALA A 44 5.91 12.39 5.81
CA ALA A 44 5.29 13.71 5.84
C ALA A 44 3.78 13.64 5.53
N HIS A 45 3.39 12.90 4.49
CA HIS A 45 1.98 12.67 4.14
C HIS A 45 1.22 12.03 5.30
N HIS A 46 1.71 10.93 5.83
CA HIS A 46 1.01 10.21 6.89
C HIS A 46 0.95 10.99 8.22
N ARG A 47 1.97 11.78 8.54
CA ARG A 47 1.92 12.74 9.65
C ARG A 47 0.83 13.79 9.45
N SER A 48 0.71 14.33 8.24
CA SER A 48 -0.28 15.36 7.92
C SER A 48 -1.72 14.88 8.11
N ILE A 49 -1.99 13.60 7.85
CA ILE A 49 -3.31 12.99 8.06
C ILE A 49 -3.50 12.40 9.46
N GLY A 50 -2.52 12.52 10.36
CA GLY A 50 -2.70 12.22 11.78
C GLY A 50 -2.02 10.97 12.31
N VAL A 51 -1.12 10.33 11.55
CA VAL A 51 -0.23 9.29 12.11
C VAL A 51 0.72 9.95 13.11
N ARG A 52 0.84 9.37 14.28
CA ARG A 52 1.65 9.90 15.38
C ARG A 52 2.94 9.12 15.62
N ARG A 53 3.00 7.86 15.15
CA ARG A 53 4.12 6.99 15.43
C ARG A 53 4.31 5.97 14.30
N PHE A 54 5.56 5.71 13.97
CA PHE A 54 5.94 4.80 12.89
C PHE A 54 6.80 3.66 13.45
N PHE A 55 6.44 2.44 13.16
CA PHE A 55 7.20 1.22 13.44
C PHE A 55 7.74 0.68 12.12
N VAL A 56 9.04 0.79 11.93
CA VAL A 56 9.65 0.54 10.62
C VAL A 56 10.66 -0.59 10.71
N VAL A 57 10.46 -1.62 9.92
CA VAL A 57 11.48 -2.66 9.70
C VAL A 57 12.40 -2.20 8.58
N ASP A 58 13.67 -1.96 8.89
CA ASP A 58 14.71 -1.75 7.89
C ASP A 58 15.35 -3.09 7.52
N ASN A 59 15.15 -3.54 6.29
CA ASN A 59 15.73 -4.77 5.77
C ASN A 59 17.12 -4.55 5.17
N GLY A 60 17.97 -3.82 5.89
CA GLY A 60 19.35 -3.58 5.53
C GLY A 60 19.52 -2.61 4.37
N SER A 61 18.90 -1.43 4.46
CA SER A 61 19.06 -0.34 3.50
C SER A 61 20.49 0.15 3.44
N THR A 62 20.89 0.65 2.27
CA THR A 62 22.24 1.17 1.98
C THR A 62 22.24 2.57 1.37
N ASP A 63 21.06 3.16 1.16
CA ASP A 63 20.84 4.44 0.49
C ASP A 63 20.62 5.62 1.46
N GLY A 64 20.82 5.42 2.78
CA GLY A 64 20.57 6.41 3.82
C GLY A 64 19.18 6.34 4.45
N SER A 65 18.33 5.38 4.05
CA SER A 65 16.97 5.21 4.63
C SER A 65 17.02 4.93 6.14
N GLY A 66 17.93 4.06 6.59
CA GLY A 66 18.08 3.69 8.00
C GLY A 66 18.49 4.89 8.87
N GLU A 67 19.49 5.64 8.46
CA GLU A 67 19.98 6.86 9.13
C GLU A 67 18.90 7.94 9.17
N PHE A 68 18.17 8.11 8.06
CA PHE A 68 17.05 9.05 8.01
C PHE A 68 15.96 8.68 9.01
N LEU A 69 15.58 7.42 9.10
CA LEU A 69 14.56 6.93 10.04
C LEU A 69 15.02 7.11 11.50
N LEU A 70 16.26 6.79 11.79
CA LEU A 70 16.85 6.99 13.12
C LEU A 70 16.90 8.46 13.55
N ALA A 71 16.95 9.40 12.61
CA ALA A 71 16.88 10.82 12.91
C ALA A 71 15.44 11.32 13.20
N GLN A 72 14.40 10.53 12.89
CA GLN A 72 13.01 10.95 13.11
C GLN A 72 12.55 10.66 14.55
N PRO A 73 12.01 11.63 15.32
CA PRO A 73 11.66 11.45 16.73
C PRO A 73 10.46 10.51 16.96
N ASP A 74 9.64 10.30 15.97
CA ASP A 74 8.42 9.49 15.99
C ASP A 74 8.54 8.13 15.30
N CYS A 75 9.76 7.78 14.84
CA CYS A 75 10.03 6.49 14.23
C CYS A 75 10.73 5.53 15.22
N HIS A 76 10.24 4.31 15.31
CA HIS A 76 10.87 3.18 15.98
C HIS A 76 11.40 2.24 14.92
N VAL A 77 12.72 2.00 14.93
CA VAL A 77 13.43 1.32 13.85
C VAL A 77 13.88 -0.06 14.29
N PHE A 78 13.54 -1.05 13.51
CA PHE A 78 13.86 -2.46 13.72
C PHE A 78 14.68 -2.97 12.54
N LEU A 79 15.92 -3.35 12.79
CA LEU A 79 16.84 -3.86 11.78
C LEU A 79 16.69 -5.36 11.63
N THR A 80 16.69 -5.83 10.38
CA THR A 80 16.86 -7.23 10.03
C THR A 80 17.65 -7.38 8.72
N ARG A 81 18.45 -8.43 8.62
CA ARG A 81 19.17 -8.83 7.40
C ARG A 81 18.69 -10.17 6.85
N ASN A 82 17.57 -10.67 7.40
CA ASN A 82 16.98 -11.91 6.94
C ASN A 82 16.38 -11.75 5.54
N SER A 83 16.23 -12.87 4.84
CA SER A 83 15.59 -12.88 3.51
C SER A 83 14.16 -12.37 3.59
N TYR A 84 13.82 -11.46 2.68
CA TYR A 84 12.48 -10.93 2.52
C TYR A 84 11.49 -12.01 2.05
N ALA A 85 11.96 -12.89 1.15
CA ALA A 85 11.16 -14.03 0.69
C ALA A 85 10.85 -15.02 1.81
N ASP A 86 11.86 -15.36 2.64
CA ASP A 86 11.71 -16.30 3.77
C ASP A 86 10.80 -15.76 4.88
N SER A 87 10.65 -14.45 5.01
CA SER A 87 9.74 -13.78 5.93
C SER A 87 8.31 -13.63 5.38
N HIS A 88 7.94 -14.40 4.37
CA HIS A 88 6.70 -14.24 3.62
C HIS A 88 6.51 -12.80 3.12
N TYR A 89 7.57 -12.25 2.50
CA TYR A 89 7.57 -10.89 1.94
C TYR A 89 7.39 -9.80 3.00
N GLY A 90 8.10 -9.93 4.13
CA GLY A 90 8.05 -9.00 5.25
C GLY A 90 6.81 -9.13 6.14
N LEU A 91 5.88 -10.01 5.80
CA LEU A 91 4.63 -10.19 6.53
C LEU A 91 4.84 -10.62 7.98
N GLU A 92 5.76 -11.56 8.22
CA GLU A 92 6.05 -12.06 9.57
C GLU A 92 6.66 -10.95 10.45
N TRP A 93 7.47 -10.07 9.87
CA TRP A 93 8.03 -8.93 10.59
C TRP A 93 6.95 -7.91 10.96
N GLN A 94 6.09 -7.57 9.99
CA GLN A 94 4.97 -6.67 10.23
C GLN A 94 4.00 -7.25 11.27
N GLN A 95 3.69 -8.55 11.18
CA GLN A 95 2.82 -9.24 12.15
C GLN A 95 3.40 -9.17 13.58
N THR A 96 4.71 -9.41 13.73
CA THR A 96 5.39 -9.31 15.02
C THR A 96 5.25 -7.92 15.62
N LEU A 97 5.50 -6.87 14.84
CA LEU A 97 5.37 -5.49 15.31
C LEU A 97 3.92 -5.09 15.61
N LEU A 98 2.97 -5.56 14.80
CA LEU A 98 1.54 -5.32 15.02
C LEU A 98 1.04 -5.99 16.30
N ASP A 99 1.44 -7.23 16.56
CA ASP A 99 1.06 -7.94 17.78
C ASP A 99 1.65 -7.30 19.03
N GLU A 100 2.88 -6.79 18.96
CA GLU A 100 3.57 -6.17 20.10
C GLU A 100 3.16 -4.70 20.30
N TYR A 101 3.12 -3.92 19.23
CA TYR A 101 2.91 -2.47 19.30
C TYR A 101 1.60 -1.98 18.70
N GLY A 102 0.87 -2.82 17.97
CA GLY A 102 -0.40 -2.46 17.32
C GLY A 102 -1.63 -2.87 18.12
N THR A 103 -1.50 -3.81 19.04
CA THR A 103 -2.66 -4.37 19.76
C THR A 103 -3.49 -3.29 20.46
N ASN A 104 -4.80 -3.29 20.16
CA ASN A 104 -5.79 -2.30 20.60
C ASN A 104 -5.58 -0.86 20.07
N HIS A 105 -4.79 -0.68 19.03
CA HIS A 105 -4.65 0.58 18.31
C HIS A 105 -5.30 0.52 16.92
N TRP A 106 -5.60 1.69 16.38
CA TRP A 106 -5.79 1.85 14.96
C TRP A 106 -4.42 1.89 14.28
N CYS A 107 -4.20 0.95 13.38
CA CYS A 107 -2.93 0.73 12.70
C CYS A 107 -3.07 1.04 11.22
N LEU A 108 -2.07 1.73 10.65
CA LEU A 108 -1.92 1.95 9.23
C LEU A 108 -0.74 1.11 8.73
N VAL A 109 -1.01 0.13 7.88
CA VAL A 109 0.00 -0.78 7.29
C VAL A 109 0.18 -0.40 5.83
N VAL A 110 1.33 0.20 5.51
CA VAL A 110 1.62 0.74 4.17
C VAL A 110 3.09 0.50 3.81
N ASP A 111 3.36 0.46 2.50
CA ASP A 111 4.72 0.46 1.98
C ASP A 111 5.24 1.91 1.81
N ALA A 112 6.56 2.10 1.70
CA ALA A 112 7.15 3.44 1.61
C ALA A 112 6.76 4.21 0.34
N ASP A 113 6.27 3.52 -0.68
CA ASP A 113 5.80 4.09 -1.94
C ASP A 113 4.26 4.22 -2.01
N GLU A 114 3.54 4.06 -0.88
CA GLU A 114 2.10 4.12 -0.79
C GLU A 114 1.63 5.31 0.07
N TRP A 115 0.68 6.10 -0.44
CA TRP A 115 0.00 7.16 0.32
C TRP A 115 -1.46 6.80 0.52
N PHE A 116 -1.87 6.65 1.77
CA PHE A 116 -3.25 6.31 2.10
C PHE A 116 -4.17 7.50 1.93
N ILE A 117 -5.21 7.32 1.11
CA ILE A 117 -6.24 8.30 0.76
C ILE A 117 -7.61 7.71 1.10
N TYR A 118 -8.47 8.51 1.72
CA TYR A 118 -9.86 8.20 2.03
C TYR A 118 -10.74 9.43 1.80
N PRO A 119 -12.06 9.32 1.75
CA PRO A 119 -12.95 10.46 1.49
C PRO A 119 -12.69 11.63 2.46
N GLY A 120 -12.34 12.79 1.92
CA GLY A 120 -12.11 14.01 2.68
C GLY A 120 -10.83 14.03 3.51
N TYR A 121 -9.83 13.19 3.21
CA TYR A 121 -8.55 13.14 3.95
C TYR A 121 -7.82 14.49 3.97
N GLU A 122 -8.10 15.36 3.01
CA GLU A 122 -7.51 16.70 2.91
C GLU A 122 -7.84 17.58 4.14
N HIS A 123 -8.93 17.28 4.82
CA HIS A 123 -9.42 18.08 5.95
C HIS A 123 -10.02 17.27 7.12
N LYS A 124 -10.11 15.95 7.00
CA LYS A 124 -10.56 15.04 8.07
C LYS A 124 -9.42 14.08 8.43
N PRO A 125 -8.76 14.25 9.58
CA PRO A 125 -7.62 13.42 9.94
C PRO A 125 -8.04 11.99 10.32
N LEU A 126 -7.07 11.05 10.32
CA LEU A 126 -7.30 9.64 10.67
C LEU A 126 -7.97 9.41 12.03
N PRO A 127 -7.73 10.20 13.08
CA PRO A 127 -8.50 10.05 14.32
C PRO A 127 -10.02 10.23 14.15
N ASP A 128 -10.47 11.14 13.26
CA ASP A 128 -11.89 11.31 12.97
C ASP A 128 -12.43 10.08 12.22
N LEU A 129 -11.63 9.53 11.31
CA LEU A 129 -11.97 8.30 10.60
C LEU A 129 -12.03 7.11 11.56
N ALA A 130 -11.08 6.98 12.48
CA ALA A 130 -11.06 5.95 13.51
C ALA A 130 -12.31 6.02 14.39
N ALA A 131 -12.67 7.23 14.86
CA ALA A 131 -13.88 7.44 15.66
C ALA A 131 -15.17 7.11 14.90
N TYR A 132 -15.20 7.41 13.60
CA TYR A 132 -16.30 7.00 12.74
C TYR A 132 -16.40 5.47 12.65
N LEU A 133 -15.28 4.79 12.39
CA LEU A 133 -15.22 3.34 12.26
C LEU A 133 -15.64 2.64 13.57
N ASP A 134 -15.17 3.13 14.71
CA ASP A 134 -15.56 2.62 16.02
C ASP A 134 -17.08 2.78 16.27
N ARG A 135 -17.69 3.92 15.86
CA ARG A 135 -19.12 4.16 15.96
C ARG A 135 -19.96 3.16 15.16
N TYR A 136 -19.51 2.77 13.98
CA TYR A 136 -20.20 1.83 13.10
C TYR A 136 -19.70 0.40 13.26
N ASP A 137 -18.92 0.14 14.32
CA ASP A 137 -18.41 -1.19 14.67
C ASP A 137 -17.63 -1.85 13.52
N ALA A 138 -16.95 -1.02 12.72
CA ALA A 138 -16.07 -1.48 11.66
C ALA A 138 -14.64 -1.60 12.18
N GLN A 139 -13.94 -2.66 11.78
CA GLN A 139 -12.59 -2.96 12.22
C GLN A 139 -11.53 -2.57 11.19
N GLY A 140 -11.91 -2.25 9.96
CA GLY A 140 -10.96 -1.86 8.93
C GLY A 140 -11.61 -1.30 7.68
N ILE A 141 -10.74 -0.85 6.76
CA ILE A 141 -11.12 -0.25 5.48
C ILE A 141 -10.56 -1.08 4.34
N PHE A 142 -11.44 -1.43 3.39
CA PHE A 142 -11.03 -1.98 2.10
C PHE A 142 -10.38 -0.89 1.26
N SER A 143 -9.22 -1.20 0.68
CA SER A 143 -8.49 -0.29 -0.20
C SER A 143 -7.86 -1.04 -1.37
N PHE A 144 -7.33 -0.29 -2.32
CA PHE A 144 -6.54 -0.87 -3.41
C PHE A 144 -5.43 0.10 -3.86
N LEU A 145 -4.42 -0.46 -4.54
CA LEU A 145 -3.32 0.30 -5.11
C LEU A 145 -3.79 1.05 -6.35
N LEU A 146 -3.70 2.37 -6.32
CA LEU A 146 -3.91 3.26 -7.44
C LEU A 146 -2.54 3.65 -7.99
N ASP A 147 -2.07 2.97 -9.02
CA ASP A 147 -0.74 3.18 -9.59
C ASP A 147 -0.63 4.58 -10.22
N MET A 148 0.29 5.38 -9.70
CA MET A 148 0.57 6.74 -10.15
C MET A 148 1.75 6.76 -11.13
N TYR A 149 1.69 7.65 -12.15
CA TYR A 149 2.74 7.78 -13.14
C TYR A 149 2.87 9.22 -13.67
N GLY A 150 4.03 9.50 -14.28
CA GLY A 150 4.34 10.81 -14.86
C GLY A 150 3.76 11.02 -16.25
N PRO A 151 3.80 12.28 -16.76
CA PRO A 151 3.29 12.67 -18.08
C PRO A 151 4.17 12.19 -19.25
N GLY A 152 5.40 11.79 -18.98
CA GLY A 152 6.37 11.39 -20.00
C GLY A 152 6.79 9.94 -19.86
N THR A 153 8.04 9.67 -20.17
CA THR A 153 8.68 8.37 -19.92
C THR A 153 8.89 8.13 -18.42
N ILE A 154 9.13 6.88 -18.03
CA ILE A 154 9.42 6.56 -16.62
C ILE A 154 10.67 7.28 -16.13
N ALA A 155 11.69 7.43 -16.98
CA ALA A 155 12.93 8.14 -16.63
C ALA A 155 12.74 9.64 -16.34
N GLU A 156 11.68 10.24 -16.86
CA GLU A 156 11.33 11.66 -16.64
C GLU A 156 10.50 11.88 -15.37
N ALA A 157 10.02 10.82 -14.73
CA ALA A 157 9.26 10.89 -13.49
C ALA A 157 10.19 11.10 -12.27
N VAL A 158 10.96 12.18 -12.30
CA VAL A 158 11.98 12.51 -11.30
C VAL A 158 11.34 13.13 -10.07
N ALA A 159 11.54 12.50 -8.91
CA ALA A 159 11.19 13.04 -7.61
C ALA A 159 12.43 13.62 -6.92
N THR A 160 12.25 14.73 -6.20
CA THR A 160 13.30 15.40 -5.43
C THR A 160 12.71 15.93 -4.13
N PRO A 161 13.51 16.38 -3.16
CA PRO A 161 12.98 17.04 -1.97
C PRO A 161 12.07 18.23 -2.26
N ARG A 162 12.22 18.88 -3.44
CA ARG A 162 11.39 20.01 -3.89
C ARG A 162 10.28 19.61 -4.87
N ARG A 163 10.37 18.43 -5.47
CA ARG A 163 9.36 17.87 -6.38
C ARG A 163 8.86 16.57 -5.80
N LEU A 164 7.68 16.62 -5.19
CA LEU A 164 7.08 15.47 -4.51
C LEU A 164 6.78 14.34 -5.49
N PRO A 165 6.69 13.08 -5.02
CA PRO A 165 6.26 11.95 -5.84
C PRO A 165 4.95 12.22 -6.58
N LEU A 166 3.99 12.91 -5.94
CA LEU A 166 2.72 13.29 -6.57
C LEU A 166 2.90 14.31 -7.69
N ASP A 167 3.87 15.22 -7.60
CA ASP A 167 4.16 16.19 -8.68
C ASP A 167 4.86 15.49 -9.86
N ALA A 168 5.68 14.48 -9.58
CA ALA A 168 6.37 13.68 -10.59
C ALA A 168 5.43 12.68 -11.28
N CYS A 169 4.55 12.04 -10.50
CA CYS A 169 3.63 11.00 -10.92
C CYS A 169 2.19 11.39 -10.57
N ARG A 170 1.64 12.35 -11.33
CA ARG A 170 0.31 12.94 -11.07
C ARG A 170 -0.84 12.28 -11.80
N TYR A 171 -0.58 11.34 -12.71
CA TYR A 171 -1.59 10.67 -13.51
C TYR A 171 -1.85 9.25 -13.04
N PHE A 172 -3.07 8.78 -13.30
CA PHE A 172 -3.51 7.40 -13.04
C PHE A 172 -4.48 6.94 -14.12
N ASP A 173 -4.69 5.63 -14.21
CA ASP A 173 -5.77 5.03 -15.01
C ASP A 173 -7.04 4.98 -14.16
N SER A 174 -8.19 5.44 -14.68
CA SER A 174 -9.46 5.38 -13.96
C SER A 174 -10.17 4.03 -14.08
N GLN A 175 -9.71 3.15 -14.97
CA GLN A 175 -10.34 1.87 -15.22
C GLN A 175 -9.74 0.77 -14.36
N TYR A 176 -10.53 0.30 -13.37
CA TYR A 176 -10.24 -0.84 -12.52
C TYR A 176 -11.37 -1.84 -12.55
N PHE A 177 -11.05 -3.12 -12.34
CA PHE A 177 -12.01 -4.21 -12.37
C PHE A 177 -12.17 -4.78 -10.97
N TRP A 178 -13.41 -4.71 -10.46
CA TRP A 178 -13.79 -5.24 -9.17
C TRP A 178 -14.40 -6.62 -9.37
N ARG A 179 -13.83 -7.63 -8.72
CA ARG A 179 -14.31 -9.00 -8.80
C ARG A 179 -14.66 -9.52 -7.42
N ARG A 180 -15.94 -9.84 -7.19
CA ARG A 180 -16.35 -10.52 -5.98
C ARG A 180 -15.83 -11.95 -6.00
N ARG A 181 -15.18 -12.39 -4.92
CA ARG A 181 -14.83 -13.79 -4.72
C ARG A 181 -16.09 -14.54 -4.31
N LEU A 182 -16.47 -15.57 -5.06
CA LEU A 182 -17.58 -16.44 -4.64
C LEU A 182 -17.06 -17.46 -3.63
N ARG A 183 -17.85 -17.68 -2.61
CA ARG A 183 -17.64 -18.74 -1.62
C ARG A 183 -18.51 -19.95 -1.97
N ILE A 184 -17.91 -21.15 -1.95
CA ILE A 184 -18.67 -22.37 -1.79
C ILE A 184 -18.50 -22.80 -0.33
N PRO A 185 -19.58 -22.76 0.47
CA PRO A 185 -19.54 -23.23 1.86
C PRO A 185 -19.02 -24.67 1.90
N GLY A 186 -18.02 -24.92 2.75
CA GLY A 186 -17.47 -26.26 2.97
C GLY A 186 -16.29 -26.67 2.07
N LEU A 187 -16.02 -25.98 0.95
CA LEU A 187 -14.90 -26.31 0.06
C LEU A 187 -13.69 -25.37 0.19
N GLN A 188 -13.88 -24.16 0.65
CA GLN A 188 -12.82 -23.17 0.76
C GLN A 188 -12.88 -22.44 2.09
N GLY A 189 -11.72 -22.23 2.70
CA GLY A 189 -11.60 -21.33 3.86
C GLY A 189 -12.09 -19.92 3.54
N PRO A 190 -12.31 -19.08 4.55
CA PRO A 190 -12.79 -17.72 4.35
C PRO A 190 -11.72 -16.91 3.61
N HIS A 191 -11.92 -16.67 2.31
CA HIS A 191 -11.17 -15.67 1.59
C HIS A 191 -11.67 -14.28 1.99
N PHE A 192 -10.80 -13.49 2.56
CA PHE A 192 -11.10 -12.13 2.95
C PHE A 192 -9.99 -11.21 2.45
N PRO A 193 -10.29 -10.07 1.82
CA PRO A 193 -11.62 -9.51 1.57
C PRO A 193 -12.40 -10.21 0.44
N GLU A 194 -13.72 -9.96 0.39
CA GLU A 194 -14.60 -10.58 -0.61
C GLU A 194 -14.35 -10.10 -2.04
N TYR A 195 -13.62 -9.00 -2.20
CA TYR A 195 -13.36 -8.39 -3.50
C TYR A 195 -11.87 -8.42 -3.83
N ASN A 196 -11.56 -8.72 -5.09
CA ASN A 196 -10.27 -8.47 -5.70
C ASN A 196 -10.39 -7.29 -6.65
N VAL A 197 -9.40 -6.40 -6.61
CA VAL A 197 -9.25 -5.32 -7.58
C VAL A 197 -8.07 -5.61 -8.49
N THR A 198 -8.25 -5.39 -9.78
CA THR A 198 -7.24 -5.55 -10.83
C THR A 198 -7.40 -4.43 -11.85
N GLY A 199 -6.44 -4.24 -12.75
CA GLY A 199 -6.50 -3.19 -13.76
C GLY A 199 -5.39 -2.15 -13.61
N GLY A 200 -5.66 -0.94 -14.03
CA GLY A 200 -4.72 0.16 -14.04
C GLY A 200 -3.56 -0.03 -15.02
N PRO A 201 -2.53 0.85 -14.97
CA PRO A 201 -1.42 0.88 -15.93
C PRO A 201 -0.59 -0.40 -15.93
N ARG A 202 -0.44 -1.06 -14.76
CA ARG A 202 0.26 -2.35 -14.65
C ARG A 202 -0.36 -3.42 -15.53
N TRP A 203 -1.69 -3.56 -15.46
CA TRP A 203 -2.40 -4.54 -16.28
C TRP A 203 -2.40 -4.15 -17.75
N ARG A 204 -2.67 -2.89 -18.04
CA ARG A 204 -2.71 -2.38 -19.43
C ARG A 204 -1.38 -2.59 -20.17
N LEU A 205 -0.26 -2.31 -19.53
CA LEU A 205 1.05 -2.35 -20.19
C LEU A 205 1.76 -3.69 -20.09
N PHE A 206 1.65 -4.38 -18.95
CA PHE A 206 2.43 -5.59 -18.70
C PHE A 206 1.62 -6.89 -18.79
N PHE A 207 0.28 -6.77 -18.76
CA PHE A 207 -0.65 -7.88 -18.91
C PHE A 207 -1.77 -7.55 -19.92
N PRO A 208 -1.46 -7.07 -21.15
CA PRO A 208 -2.44 -6.51 -22.06
C PRO A 208 -3.54 -7.50 -22.48
N ILE A 209 -3.21 -8.77 -22.64
CA ILE A 209 -4.21 -9.82 -22.95
C ILE A 209 -5.21 -9.96 -21.79
N LEU A 210 -4.75 -9.97 -20.55
CA LEU A 210 -5.63 -10.06 -19.38
C LEU A 210 -6.49 -8.80 -19.23
N HIS A 211 -5.95 -7.64 -19.51
CA HIS A 211 -6.66 -6.38 -19.48
C HIS A 211 -7.74 -6.32 -20.57
N GLN A 212 -7.39 -6.65 -21.83
CA GLN A 212 -8.28 -6.61 -22.97
C GLN A 212 -9.45 -7.60 -22.85
N TYR A 213 -9.19 -8.81 -22.37
CA TYR A 213 -10.17 -9.89 -22.29
C TYR A 213 -10.68 -10.13 -20.87
N TYR A 214 -10.59 -9.16 -19.99
CA TYR A 214 -10.94 -9.31 -18.58
C TYR A 214 -12.33 -9.93 -18.36
N TYR A 215 -13.35 -9.41 -19.03
CA TYR A 215 -14.74 -9.87 -18.85
C TYR A 215 -14.95 -11.32 -19.29
N LEU A 216 -14.24 -11.78 -20.30
CA LEU A 216 -14.26 -13.16 -20.73
C LEU A 216 -13.48 -14.06 -19.76
N LEU A 217 -12.29 -13.65 -19.39
CA LEU A 217 -11.39 -14.40 -18.51
C LEU A 217 -11.90 -14.49 -17.07
N ARG A 218 -12.72 -13.54 -16.60
CA ARG A 218 -13.28 -13.57 -15.25
C ARG A 218 -14.14 -14.81 -15.01
N ILE A 219 -14.80 -15.34 -16.04
CA ILE A 219 -15.59 -16.57 -15.96
C ILE A 219 -14.66 -17.75 -15.67
N ILE A 220 -13.55 -17.83 -16.39
CA ILE A 220 -12.53 -18.88 -16.23
C ILE A 220 -11.89 -18.80 -14.85
N TRP A 221 -11.54 -17.60 -14.37
CA TRP A 221 -11.03 -17.40 -13.00
C TRP A 221 -12.05 -17.84 -11.97
N HIS A 222 -13.31 -17.49 -12.19
CA HIS A 222 -14.39 -17.89 -11.31
C HIS A 222 -14.50 -19.42 -11.18
N MET A 223 -14.49 -20.12 -12.31
CA MET A 223 -14.47 -21.59 -12.34
C MET A 223 -13.23 -22.16 -11.63
N SER A 224 -12.06 -21.54 -11.82
CA SER A 224 -10.84 -21.99 -11.16
C SER A 224 -10.91 -21.85 -9.63
N GLU A 225 -11.45 -20.75 -9.13
CA GLU A 225 -11.59 -20.52 -7.69
C GLU A 225 -12.70 -21.36 -7.06
N THR A 226 -13.75 -21.65 -7.83
CA THR A 226 -14.95 -22.31 -7.32
C THR A 226 -14.83 -23.84 -7.35
N ILE A 227 -14.31 -24.40 -8.43
CA ILE A 227 -14.26 -25.85 -8.66
C ILE A 227 -12.83 -26.38 -8.84
N GLY A 228 -11.81 -25.56 -8.55
CA GLY A 228 -10.41 -25.97 -8.67
C GLY A 228 -9.94 -26.17 -10.10
N PHE A 229 -10.63 -25.62 -11.11
CA PHE A 229 -10.22 -25.73 -12.51
C PHE A 229 -8.80 -25.18 -12.70
N PRO A 230 -7.86 -25.92 -13.30
CA PRO A 230 -6.48 -25.48 -13.42
C PRO A 230 -6.37 -24.29 -14.36
N LEU A 231 -6.00 -23.14 -13.82
CA LEU A 231 -5.66 -21.97 -14.65
C LEU A 231 -4.26 -22.13 -15.22
N PRO A 232 -4.09 -21.80 -16.53
CA PRO A 232 -2.76 -21.62 -17.09
C PRO A 232 -1.92 -20.66 -16.24
N MET A 233 -0.66 -21.02 -15.95
CA MET A 233 0.23 -20.27 -15.07
C MET A 233 0.36 -18.79 -15.47
N ARG A 234 0.25 -18.48 -16.78
CA ARG A 234 0.25 -17.10 -17.31
C ARG A 234 -0.93 -16.24 -16.81
N LEU A 235 -2.07 -16.85 -16.50
CA LEU A 235 -3.27 -16.17 -16.01
C LEU A 235 -3.25 -15.98 -14.48
N ARG A 236 -2.45 -16.78 -13.75
CA ARG A 236 -2.34 -16.72 -12.28
C ARG A 236 -1.39 -15.63 -11.79
N ARG A 237 -0.54 -15.09 -12.65
CA ARG A 237 0.61 -14.24 -12.28
C ARG A 237 0.35 -12.73 -12.37
N ALA A 238 -0.88 -12.32 -12.63
CA ALA A 238 -1.21 -10.90 -12.63
C ALA A 238 -1.42 -10.41 -11.19
N PRO A 239 -0.84 -9.24 -10.82
CA PRO A 239 -0.94 -8.73 -9.46
C PRO A 239 -2.36 -8.36 -9.10
N PHE A 240 -2.79 -8.72 -7.90
CA PHE A 240 -3.94 -8.12 -7.24
C PHE A 240 -3.52 -6.78 -6.61
N LEU A 241 -4.46 -5.84 -6.60
CA LEU A 241 -4.21 -4.49 -6.10
C LEU A 241 -4.87 -4.24 -4.75
N THR A 242 -5.67 -5.18 -4.26
CA THR A 242 -6.43 -5.10 -3.02
C THR A 242 -5.51 -4.99 -1.81
N LYS A 243 -5.87 -4.13 -0.84
CA LYS A 243 -5.23 -4.03 0.47
C LYS A 243 -6.24 -3.70 1.57
N ILE A 244 -5.87 -3.96 2.83
CA ILE A 244 -6.60 -3.51 4.04
C ILE A 244 -5.58 -2.74 4.88
N PRO A 245 -5.27 -1.48 4.52
CA PRO A 245 -4.17 -0.76 5.15
C PRO A 245 -4.54 -0.16 6.50
N PHE A 246 -5.79 0.26 6.73
CA PHE A 246 -6.20 0.88 7.98
C PHE A 246 -7.11 -0.05 8.76
N ILE A 247 -6.64 -0.50 9.92
CA ILE A 247 -7.22 -1.60 10.67
C ILE A 247 -7.09 -1.39 12.19
N ARG A 248 -8.15 -1.70 12.94
CA ARG A 248 -8.08 -1.86 14.40
C ARG A 248 -7.42 -3.20 14.71
N TRP A 249 -6.20 -3.18 15.24
CA TRP A 249 -5.49 -4.42 15.52
C TRP A 249 -5.97 -5.01 16.84
N LEU A 250 -6.67 -6.12 16.77
CA LEU A 250 -7.23 -6.82 17.92
C LEU A 250 -6.59 -8.21 18.07
N PRO A 251 -6.57 -8.79 19.28
CA PRO A 251 -6.09 -10.16 19.47
C PRO A 251 -6.77 -11.15 18.50
N GLY A 252 -5.97 -11.94 17.78
CA GLY A 252 -6.45 -12.88 16.78
C GLY A 252 -6.58 -12.32 15.37
N THR A 253 -6.42 -11.01 15.17
CA THR A 253 -6.27 -10.43 13.84
C THR A 253 -4.94 -10.86 13.24
N ARG A 254 -4.93 -11.25 11.96
CA ARG A 254 -3.72 -11.65 11.24
C ARG A 254 -3.79 -11.23 9.78
N TYR A 255 -2.68 -10.80 9.23
CA TYR A 255 -2.48 -10.82 7.79
C TYR A 255 -2.18 -12.27 7.36
N VAL A 256 -2.90 -12.77 6.37
CA VAL A 256 -2.67 -14.09 5.76
C VAL A 256 -1.83 -14.00 4.50
N ASP A 257 -1.84 -12.84 3.86
CA ASP A 257 -0.93 -12.40 2.80
C ASP A 257 -0.91 -10.86 2.76
N PRO A 258 -0.04 -10.20 1.97
CA PRO A 258 0.01 -8.73 1.89
C PRO A 258 -1.30 -8.05 1.43
N HIS A 259 -2.26 -8.81 0.94
CA HIS A 259 -3.53 -8.35 0.38
C HIS A 259 -4.76 -8.78 1.18
N ALA A 260 -4.59 -9.60 2.22
CA ALA A 260 -5.69 -10.25 2.92
C ALA A 260 -5.40 -10.42 4.42
N THR A 261 -6.47 -10.33 5.23
CA THR A 261 -6.42 -10.60 6.68
C THR A 261 -7.34 -11.77 7.03
N THR A 262 -7.28 -12.23 8.28
CA THR A 262 -8.40 -12.98 8.88
C THR A 262 -9.67 -12.15 8.76
N PRO A 263 -10.86 -12.77 8.69
CA PRO A 263 -12.11 -12.03 8.53
C PRO A 263 -12.33 -10.99 9.63
N ILE A 264 -12.55 -9.75 9.20
CA ILE A 264 -12.89 -8.60 10.04
C ILE A 264 -14.12 -7.89 9.46
N ARG A 265 -14.75 -7.01 10.23
CA ARG A 265 -15.82 -6.16 9.72
C ARG A 265 -15.24 -4.96 8.99
N LEU A 266 -15.46 -4.90 7.67
CA LEU A 266 -15.05 -3.76 6.86
C LEU A 266 -16.12 -2.68 6.87
N SER A 267 -15.67 -1.44 6.81
CA SER A 267 -16.50 -0.25 6.64
C SER A 267 -17.11 -0.19 5.23
N GLU A 268 -18.21 0.59 5.11
CA GLU A 268 -18.72 1.04 3.82
C GLU A 268 -17.78 2.06 3.16
N ILE A 269 -17.05 2.86 3.98
CA ILE A 269 -15.97 3.73 3.48
C ILE A 269 -14.88 2.86 2.89
N THR A 270 -14.41 3.23 1.69
CA THR A 270 -13.24 2.60 1.09
C THR A 270 -12.08 3.59 1.01
N GLY A 271 -10.88 3.06 0.85
CA GLY A 271 -9.66 3.84 0.62
C GLY A 271 -8.99 3.48 -0.69
N VAL A 272 -8.01 4.28 -1.07
CA VAL A 272 -7.00 3.94 -2.07
C VAL A 272 -5.62 4.20 -1.49
N LEU A 273 -4.62 3.52 -2.05
CA LEU A 273 -3.22 3.80 -1.81
C LEU A 273 -2.64 4.36 -3.10
N LEU A 274 -2.34 5.68 -3.14
CA LEU A 274 -1.59 6.24 -4.26
C LEU A 274 -0.21 5.58 -4.26
N HIS A 275 0.10 4.84 -5.32
CA HIS A 275 1.26 3.97 -5.37
C HIS A 275 2.32 4.51 -6.33
N PHE A 276 3.40 5.06 -5.77
CA PHE A 276 4.48 5.76 -6.47
C PHE A 276 5.63 4.82 -6.87
N LYS A 277 5.29 3.68 -7.46
CA LYS A 277 6.26 2.69 -7.93
C LYS A 277 7.07 3.18 -9.14
N PHE A 278 6.46 4.00 -10.00
CA PHE A 278 6.97 4.31 -11.34
C PHE A 278 7.72 5.63 -11.40
N LEU A 279 8.63 5.87 -10.44
CA LEU A 279 9.58 6.97 -10.46
C LEU A 279 10.84 6.62 -11.27
N GLU A 280 11.74 7.58 -11.42
CA GLU A 280 12.99 7.46 -12.22
C GLU A 280 13.87 6.26 -11.84
N ASP A 281 13.82 5.82 -10.57
CA ASP A 281 14.58 4.67 -10.07
C ASP A 281 13.98 3.31 -10.51
N PHE A 282 12.76 3.30 -11.04
CA PHE A 282 12.02 2.07 -11.32
C PHE A 282 12.80 1.09 -12.19
N PHE A 283 13.47 1.57 -13.23
CA PHE A 283 14.24 0.68 -14.12
C PHE A 283 15.46 0.07 -13.41
N ALA A 284 16.14 0.84 -12.59
CA ALA A 284 17.25 0.33 -11.78
C ALA A 284 16.77 -0.71 -10.75
N ARG A 285 15.69 -0.41 -10.04
CA ARG A 285 15.05 -1.34 -9.08
C ARG A 285 14.60 -2.64 -9.75
N VAL A 286 13.97 -2.55 -10.91
CA VAL A 286 13.52 -3.73 -11.67
C VAL A 286 14.69 -4.66 -12.01
N LYS A 287 15.86 -4.12 -12.38
CA LYS A 287 17.07 -4.91 -12.64
C LYS A 287 17.56 -5.63 -11.39
N ILE A 288 17.61 -4.90 -10.26
CA ILE A 288 18.07 -5.45 -8.97
C ILE A 288 17.12 -6.55 -8.51
N GLU A 289 15.82 -6.30 -8.48
CA GLU A 289 14.84 -7.25 -7.97
C GLU A 289 14.66 -8.48 -8.86
N ALA A 290 14.82 -8.35 -10.18
CA ALA A 290 14.84 -9.49 -11.09
C ALA A 290 16.03 -10.44 -10.83
N ILE A 291 17.15 -9.93 -10.28
CA ILE A 291 18.34 -10.72 -9.89
C ILE A 291 18.16 -11.30 -8.49
N ARG A 292 17.69 -10.50 -7.52
CA ARG A 292 17.51 -10.90 -6.11
C ARG A 292 16.50 -12.02 -5.96
N LYS A 293 15.41 -11.99 -6.74
CA LYS A 293 14.31 -12.97 -6.68
C LYS A 293 13.62 -13.10 -5.32
N GLU A 294 13.68 -12.05 -4.51
CA GLU A 294 13.12 -12.00 -3.17
C GLU A 294 11.61 -11.67 -3.13
N HIS A 295 11.03 -11.28 -4.29
CA HIS A 295 9.59 -11.02 -4.41
C HIS A 295 8.81 -12.26 -4.81
N TRP A 296 7.48 -12.17 -4.70
CA TRP A 296 6.55 -13.24 -4.98
C TRP A 296 6.84 -13.95 -6.32
N ASP A 297 6.70 -15.28 -6.36
CA ASP A 297 6.94 -16.14 -7.53
C ASP A 297 8.35 -15.92 -8.13
N GLY A 298 9.36 -15.76 -7.26
CA GLY A 298 10.76 -15.54 -7.70
C GLY A 298 10.92 -14.25 -8.53
N ALA A 299 10.17 -13.21 -8.20
CA ALA A 299 10.16 -11.92 -8.88
C ALA A 299 9.76 -11.98 -10.37
N SER A 300 8.87 -12.92 -10.74
CA SER A 300 8.42 -13.09 -12.14
C SER A 300 7.77 -11.83 -12.73
N GLU A 301 7.13 -11.00 -11.89
CA GLU A 301 6.59 -9.70 -12.27
C GLU A 301 7.72 -8.74 -12.70
N TYR A 302 8.81 -8.69 -11.94
CA TYR A 302 9.99 -7.85 -12.25
C TYR A 302 10.71 -8.32 -13.51
N ALA A 303 10.80 -9.63 -13.76
CA ALA A 303 11.33 -10.15 -15.01
C ALA A 303 10.51 -9.68 -16.23
N ARG A 304 9.18 -9.62 -16.08
CA ARG A 304 8.27 -9.10 -17.12
C ARG A 304 8.46 -7.60 -17.35
N TYR A 305 8.56 -6.82 -16.27
CA TYR A 305 8.87 -5.39 -16.35
C TYR A 305 10.19 -5.16 -17.10
N LEU A 306 11.23 -5.88 -16.71
CA LEU A 306 12.55 -5.77 -17.33
C LEU A 306 12.53 -6.08 -18.83
N ALA A 307 11.84 -7.14 -19.22
CA ALA A 307 11.69 -7.50 -20.64
C ALA A 307 10.98 -6.40 -21.44
N LYS A 308 9.89 -5.83 -20.89
CA LYS A 308 9.14 -4.74 -21.56
C LYS A 308 9.95 -3.46 -21.66
N LEU A 309 10.65 -3.07 -20.58
CA LEU A 309 11.49 -1.87 -20.55
C LEU A 309 12.73 -1.97 -21.46
N LYS A 310 13.33 -3.16 -21.55
CA LYS A 310 14.43 -3.41 -22.52
C LYS A 310 13.94 -3.31 -23.96
N ALA A 311 12.75 -3.81 -24.26
CA ALA A 311 12.16 -3.73 -25.59
C ALA A 311 11.71 -2.30 -25.95
N ASN A 312 11.38 -1.47 -24.98
CA ASN A 312 10.96 -0.08 -25.17
C ASN A 312 11.49 0.80 -24.02
N PRO A 313 12.72 1.32 -24.11
CA PRO A 313 13.30 2.20 -23.09
C PRO A 313 12.55 3.52 -22.88
N SER A 314 11.84 3.98 -23.91
CA SER A 314 11.01 5.20 -23.88
C SER A 314 9.55 4.89 -23.52
N LEU A 315 9.29 3.80 -22.79
CA LEU A 315 7.95 3.43 -22.39
C LEU A 315 7.32 4.55 -21.54
N SER A 316 6.16 5.04 -21.99
CA SER A 316 5.30 5.93 -21.23
C SER A 316 4.07 5.20 -20.74
N PHE A 317 3.63 5.54 -19.53
CA PHE A 317 2.34 5.08 -19.01
C PHE A 317 1.19 5.95 -19.52
N GLN A 318 1.47 7.19 -19.92
CA GLN A 318 0.45 8.14 -20.37
C GLN A 318 -0.22 7.67 -21.66
N TYR A 319 -1.53 7.87 -21.74
CA TYR A 319 -2.37 7.57 -22.90
C TYR A 319 -3.62 8.48 -22.87
N PRO A 320 -4.48 8.52 -23.92
CA PRO A 320 -5.65 9.40 -23.95
C PRO A 320 -6.67 9.22 -22.80
N GLY A 321 -6.65 8.09 -22.09
CA GLY A 321 -7.50 7.82 -20.94
C GLY A 321 -6.83 8.09 -19.57
N SER A 322 -5.62 8.67 -19.55
CA SER A 322 -4.94 9.08 -18.32
C SER A 322 -5.69 10.23 -17.65
N VAL A 323 -5.86 10.12 -16.33
CA VAL A 323 -6.54 11.14 -15.51
C VAL A 323 -5.53 11.78 -14.59
N GLU A 324 -5.49 13.10 -14.52
CA GLU A 324 -4.68 13.84 -13.55
C GLU A 324 -5.36 13.82 -12.18
N TYR A 325 -4.59 13.60 -11.13
CA TYR A 325 -5.11 13.50 -9.76
C TYR A 325 -5.42 14.89 -9.18
N GLU A 326 -6.63 15.08 -8.68
CA GLU A 326 -7.14 16.33 -8.11
C GLU A 326 -7.54 16.20 -6.62
N GLY A 327 -7.58 14.98 -6.07
CA GLY A 327 -7.97 14.74 -4.68
C GLY A 327 -9.05 13.68 -4.49
N SER A 328 -9.47 13.53 -3.23
CA SER A 328 -10.43 12.47 -2.86
C SER A 328 -11.80 12.61 -3.49
N GLU A 329 -12.31 13.84 -3.65
CA GLU A 329 -13.61 14.09 -4.29
C GLU A 329 -13.65 13.63 -5.75
N GLN A 330 -12.55 13.82 -6.49
CA GLN A 330 -12.44 13.29 -7.86
C GLN A 330 -12.56 11.76 -7.86
N LEU A 331 -11.86 11.09 -6.94
CA LEU A 331 -11.90 9.63 -6.85
C LEU A 331 -13.31 9.12 -6.48
N ILE A 332 -14.06 9.87 -5.68
CA ILE A 332 -15.47 9.56 -5.37
C ILE A 332 -16.32 9.68 -6.65
N ARG A 333 -16.19 10.78 -7.39
CA ARG A 333 -16.91 10.99 -8.66
C ARG A 333 -16.60 9.89 -9.70
N LEU A 334 -15.38 9.38 -9.70
CA LEU A 334 -14.95 8.27 -10.57
C LEU A 334 -15.35 6.88 -10.04
N GLY A 335 -15.97 6.79 -8.86
CA GLY A 335 -16.35 5.52 -8.24
C GLY A 335 -15.18 4.68 -7.72
N LEU A 336 -13.99 5.29 -7.57
CA LEU A 336 -12.79 4.65 -7.03
C LEU A 336 -12.73 4.71 -5.51
N LEU A 337 -13.40 5.69 -4.91
CA LEU A 337 -13.63 5.80 -3.47
C LEU A 337 -15.14 5.77 -3.18
N ARG A 338 -15.48 5.27 -1.99
CA ARG A 338 -16.86 5.29 -1.48
C ARG A 338 -16.89 5.99 -0.12
N GLU A 339 -17.87 6.85 0.05
CA GLU A 339 -18.22 7.43 1.34
C GLU A 339 -19.17 6.50 2.09
N GLY A 340 -19.07 6.52 3.42
CA GLY A 340 -20.01 5.83 4.29
C GLY A 340 -21.17 6.73 4.72
N GLN A 341 -22.24 6.12 5.20
CA GLN A 341 -23.40 6.85 5.69
C GLN A 341 -23.02 7.84 6.81
N GLY A 342 -23.36 9.10 6.64
CA GLY A 342 -23.11 10.16 7.63
C GLY A 342 -21.66 10.65 7.72
N TRP A 343 -20.73 10.12 6.94
CA TRP A 343 -19.33 10.57 6.92
C TRP A 343 -19.20 12.03 6.49
N THR A 344 -19.93 12.44 5.44
CA THR A 344 -19.95 13.82 4.93
C THR A 344 -20.47 14.83 5.94
N ARG A 345 -21.31 14.41 6.91
CA ARG A 345 -21.90 15.28 7.95
C ARG A 345 -20.99 15.53 9.15
N ILE A 346 -19.87 14.83 9.26
CA ILE A 346 -18.89 15.05 10.33
C ILE A 346 -18.21 16.38 10.02
N ARG A 347 -18.60 17.45 10.71
CA ARG A 347 -17.93 18.75 10.64
C ARG A 347 -16.56 18.63 11.30
N THR A 348 -15.50 18.98 10.58
CA THR A 348 -14.20 19.23 11.17
C THR A 348 -14.31 20.37 12.17
N ALA A 349 -13.75 20.17 13.36
CA ALA A 349 -13.50 21.27 14.29
C ALA A 349 -12.43 22.18 13.65
N GLY A 350 -12.90 23.22 12.98
CA GLY A 350 -12.23 24.36 12.37
C GLY A 350 -10.73 24.26 12.08
N LYS A 351 -10.38 24.19 10.78
CA LYS A 351 -9.16 24.80 10.23
C LYS A 351 -9.28 24.95 8.70
N ASP A 352 -8.84 26.12 8.22
CA ASP A 352 -8.90 26.53 6.83
C ASP A 352 -7.92 25.77 5.92
N MET A 353 -8.32 25.49 4.68
CA MET A 353 -7.62 24.65 3.69
C MET A 353 -6.28 25.18 3.16
N THR A 354 -5.90 26.42 3.45
CA THR A 354 -4.61 27.01 3.03
C THR A 354 -3.40 26.44 3.77
N ASP A 355 -3.61 25.81 4.94
CA ASP A 355 -2.56 25.42 5.88
C ASP A 355 -1.88 24.07 5.55
N ILE A 356 -2.47 23.20 4.72
CA ILE A 356 -1.96 21.83 4.50
C ILE A 356 -0.90 21.78 3.41
N LYS A 357 -1.06 22.56 2.34
CA LYS A 357 -0.02 22.69 1.30
C LYS A 357 1.22 23.37 1.87
N ASP A 358 1.02 24.39 2.71
CA ASP A 358 2.12 25.13 3.34
C ASP A 358 2.84 24.28 4.42
N ARG A 359 2.13 23.42 5.15
CA ARG A 359 2.74 22.55 6.16
C ARG A 359 3.58 21.41 5.58
N ALA A 360 3.17 20.82 4.46
CA ALA A 360 3.98 19.83 3.77
C ALA A 360 5.28 20.45 3.24
N THR A 361 5.22 21.72 2.80
CA THR A 361 6.36 22.48 2.30
C THR A 361 7.27 22.95 3.46
N LEU A 362 6.70 23.38 4.59
CA LEU A 362 7.44 23.82 5.78
C LEU A 362 8.08 22.66 6.56
N ALA A 363 7.43 21.50 6.66
CA ALA A 363 8.02 20.32 7.29
C ALA A 363 9.21 19.76 6.46
N ALA A 364 9.22 19.98 5.15
CA ALA A 364 10.35 19.65 4.29
C ALA A 364 11.50 20.66 4.38
N ALA A 365 11.24 21.92 4.78
CA ALA A 365 12.23 22.99 4.86
C ALA A 365 12.90 23.13 6.24
N GLY A 366 12.27 22.62 7.30
CA GLY A 366 12.73 22.79 8.69
C GLY A 366 13.70 21.72 9.20
N SER A 367 14.17 20.81 8.34
CA SER A 367 15.15 19.76 8.69
C SER A 367 16.31 19.70 7.66
N ALA A 368 16.80 20.88 7.26
CA ALA A 368 18.05 21.00 6.51
C ALA A 368 19.24 21.10 7.46
#